data_1a697d168bedb2ee9f06e023a02190a8
#
_entry.id   1a697d168bedb2ee9f06e023a02190a8
#
_cell.length_a   1.000
_cell.length_b   1.000
_cell.length_c   1.000
_cell.angle_alpha   90.00
_cell.angle_beta   90.00
_cell.angle_gamma   90.00
#
_symmetry.space_group_name_H-M   'P 1'
#
loop_
_entity.id
_entity.type
_entity.pdbx_description
1 polymer ?
#
loop_
_entity_poly.entity_id
_entity_poly.type
_entity_poly.pdbx_seq_one_letter_code
_entity_poly.pdbx_strand_id
1 'polypeptide(L)'
;DDPWFAGWCGVMVNVSDIAAMGGRPVAIVDQVWAPAAECAEVLMSGMRDASECYQVPIVGGHTNYDAFELNLAVSVFGRATALITSFDAEPGDVLIAAVDHRGSYRNSFDNFFAAGGAPAERLRGDLELLPELSEAGLVKAGKDISQSGIVGTALMLAECSSVSITIDLDAIERPDGALLEPWLRSFPSFGFILAVKPDDVAAVVSRFHDRNLAASAIGDITEGSTLHLKSGDETVLFWDYASQPYLNLQSRVPTHA
;
A
#
# COMPACT_ATOMS: atom_id res chain seq x y z
N ASP A 1 -6.31 -20.74 -4.64
CA ASP A 1 -5.77 -21.88 -5.32
C ASP A 1 -4.23 -21.96 -5.34
N ASP A 2 -3.53 -21.00 -4.70
CA ASP A 2 -2.07 -21.00 -4.48
C ASP A 2 -1.79 -20.70 -3.00
N PRO A 3 -1.83 -21.72 -2.13
CA PRO A 3 -1.66 -21.53 -0.68
C PRO A 3 -0.30 -20.93 -0.30
N TRP A 4 0.77 -21.29 -1.01
CA TRP A 4 2.09 -20.70 -0.78
C TRP A 4 2.05 -19.19 -1.02
N PHE A 5 1.46 -18.74 -2.12
CA PHE A 5 1.36 -17.32 -2.45
C PHE A 5 0.44 -16.57 -1.47
N ALA A 6 -0.64 -17.21 -1.01
CA ALA A 6 -1.48 -16.63 0.03
C ALA A 6 -0.71 -16.39 1.33
N GLY A 7 0.12 -17.35 1.74
CA GLY A 7 1.01 -17.20 2.89
C GLY A 7 2.03 -16.09 2.71
N TRP A 8 2.68 -16.02 1.54
CA TRP A 8 3.59 -14.94 1.19
C TRP A 8 2.91 -13.58 1.28
N CYS A 9 1.75 -13.42 0.62
CA CYS A 9 0.99 -12.18 0.63
C CYS A 9 0.54 -11.78 2.04
N GLY A 10 0.15 -12.76 2.88
CA GLY A 10 -0.23 -12.50 4.26
C GLY A 10 0.86 -11.78 5.07
N VAL A 11 2.12 -12.09 4.82
CA VAL A 11 3.26 -11.36 5.42
C VAL A 11 3.52 -10.05 4.69
N MET A 12 3.63 -10.08 3.36
CA MET A 12 4.00 -8.94 2.53
C MET A 12 3.08 -7.74 2.73
N VAL A 13 1.75 -7.94 2.66
CA VAL A 13 0.80 -6.83 2.78
C VAL A 13 0.88 -6.17 4.16
N ASN A 14 0.99 -6.97 5.22
CA ASN A 14 1.09 -6.45 6.58
C ASN A 14 2.42 -5.72 6.85
N VAL A 15 3.52 -6.18 6.24
CA VAL A 15 4.81 -5.48 6.28
C VAL A 15 4.72 -4.14 5.53
N SER A 16 4.01 -4.12 4.39
CA SER A 16 3.73 -2.89 3.64
C SER A 16 2.87 -1.90 4.43
N ASP A 17 1.86 -2.37 5.17
CA ASP A 17 1.05 -1.52 6.05
C ASP A 17 1.91 -0.79 7.10
N ILE A 18 2.86 -1.51 7.72
CA ILE A 18 3.78 -0.90 8.68
C ILE A 18 4.66 0.16 8.01
N ALA A 19 5.20 -0.14 6.82
CA ALA A 19 6.00 0.82 6.06
C ALA A 19 5.17 2.04 5.65
N ALA A 20 3.93 1.84 5.18
CA ALA A 20 3.00 2.91 4.82
C ALA A 20 2.73 3.89 5.97
N MET A 21 2.86 3.41 7.21
CA MET A 21 2.74 4.23 8.41
C MET A 21 4.07 4.87 8.86
N GLY A 22 5.14 4.80 8.06
CA GLY A 22 6.47 5.30 8.42
C GLY A 22 7.18 4.42 9.46
N GLY A 23 6.74 3.18 9.61
CA GLY A 23 7.25 2.23 10.60
C GLY A 23 8.19 1.17 10.01
N ARG A 24 8.98 0.57 10.90
CA ARG A 24 9.80 -0.61 10.63
C ARG A 24 9.15 -1.83 11.28
N PRO A 25 8.82 -2.89 10.53
CA PRO A 25 8.21 -4.10 11.10
C PRO A 25 9.19 -4.80 12.05
N VAL A 26 8.65 -5.37 13.14
CA VAL A 26 9.46 -5.99 14.22
C VAL A 26 9.13 -7.46 14.41
N ALA A 27 7.85 -7.81 14.37
CA ALA A 27 7.41 -9.17 14.64
C ALA A 27 6.05 -9.46 14.01
N ILE A 28 5.82 -10.74 13.69
CA ILE A 28 4.60 -11.27 13.10
C ILE A 28 3.99 -12.29 14.05
N VAL A 29 2.67 -12.27 14.17
CA VAL A 29 1.88 -13.37 14.72
C VAL A 29 0.78 -13.75 13.73
N ASP A 30 0.37 -15.01 13.74
CA ASP A 30 -0.61 -15.51 12.78
C ASP A 30 -1.68 -16.38 13.43
N GLN A 31 -2.77 -16.58 12.68
CA GLN A 31 -3.77 -17.58 12.96
C GLN A 31 -4.11 -18.30 11.66
N VAL A 32 -3.94 -19.62 11.65
CA VAL A 32 -4.20 -20.48 10.50
C VAL A 32 -5.34 -21.43 10.84
N TRP A 33 -6.34 -21.46 9.98
CA TRP A 33 -7.39 -22.50 10.00
C TRP A 33 -7.24 -23.33 8.75
N ALA A 34 -7.20 -24.65 8.89
CA ALA A 34 -6.99 -25.57 7.77
C ALA A 34 -7.80 -26.85 7.93
N PRO A 35 -8.23 -27.48 6.82
CA PRO A 35 -8.88 -28.79 6.87
C PRO A 35 -7.94 -29.93 7.25
N ALA A 36 -6.63 -29.75 7.04
CA ALA A 36 -5.61 -30.73 7.33
C ALA A 36 -4.24 -30.06 7.51
N ALA A 37 -3.31 -30.74 8.16
CA ALA A 37 -1.95 -30.25 8.41
C ALA A 37 -1.18 -29.98 7.09
N GLU A 38 -1.37 -30.82 6.09
CA GLU A 38 -0.70 -30.70 4.79
C GLU A 38 -1.11 -29.40 4.05
N CYS A 39 -2.38 -28.99 4.19
CA CYS A 39 -2.86 -27.73 3.62
C CYS A 39 -2.22 -26.52 4.32
N ALA A 40 -2.13 -26.57 5.64
CA ALA A 40 -1.49 -25.51 6.43
C ALA A 40 0.00 -25.39 6.11
N GLU A 41 0.72 -26.52 5.92
CA GLU A 41 2.17 -26.52 5.70
C GLU A 41 2.57 -25.74 4.45
N VAL A 42 1.84 -25.86 3.34
CA VAL A 42 2.13 -25.12 2.10
C VAL A 42 1.94 -23.61 2.32
N LEU A 43 0.86 -23.21 2.97
CA LEU A 43 0.60 -21.82 3.32
C LEU A 43 1.68 -21.26 4.25
N MET A 44 2.03 -22.00 5.31
CA MET A 44 3.05 -21.61 6.28
C MET A 44 4.45 -21.53 5.64
N SER A 45 4.74 -22.36 4.61
CA SER A 45 5.99 -22.24 3.87
C SER A 45 6.10 -20.89 3.16
N GLY A 46 5.01 -20.41 2.53
CA GLY A 46 4.98 -19.09 1.93
C GLY A 46 5.19 -17.96 2.95
N MET A 47 4.59 -18.10 4.15
CA MET A 47 4.82 -17.14 5.24
C MET A 47 6.28 -17.14 5.70
N ARG A 48 6.90 -18.32 5.86
CA ARG A 48 8.33 -18.43 6.25
C ARG A 48 9.24 -17.79 5.23
N ASP A 49 9.03 -18.09 3.93
CA ASP A 49 9.83 -17.53 2.84
C ASP A 49 9.74 -16.00 2.83
N ALA A 50 8.54 -15.44 3.02
CA ALA A 50 8.35 -13.98 3.13
C ALA A 50 9.01 -13.42 4.40
N SER A 51 8.82 -14.06 5.55
CA SER A 51 9.44 -13.69 6.83
C SER A 51 10.98 -13.61 6.71
N GLU A 52 11.60 -14.59 6.04
CA GLU A 52 13.04 -14.61 5.79
C GLU A 52 13.46 -13.47 4.84
N CYS A 53 12.73 -13.25 3.74
CA CYS A 53 13.03 -12.17 2.79
C CYS A 53 12.93 -10.79 3.43
N TYR A 54 11.89 -10.54 4.21
CA TYR A 54 11.70 -9.25 4.88
C TYR A 54 12.48 -9.15 6.20
N GLN A 55 13.04 -10.26 6.70
CA GLN A 55 13.70 -10.37 8.01
C GLN A 55 12.81 -9.91 9.18
N VAL A 56 11.54 -10.25 9.11
CA VAL A 56 10.58 -9.99 10.17
C VAL A 56 10.14 -11.33 10.75
N PRO A 57 10.57 -11.69 11.97
CA PRO A 57 10.34 -13.02 12.51
C PRO A 57 8.86 -13.27 12.83
N ILE A 58 8.39 -14.48 12.53
CA ILE A 58 7.14 -15.00 13.05
C ILE A 58 7.43 -15.51 14.47
N VAL A 59 6.89 -14.80 15.48
CA VAL A 59 7.21 -15.05 16.89
C VAL A 59 6.15 -15.87 17.62
N GLY A 60 5.04 -16.15 16.97
CA GLY A 60 3.97 -16.97 17.52
C GLY A 60 2.75 -16.99 16.63
N GLY A 61 1.78 -17.78 17.03
CA GLY A 61 0.54 -17.93 16.30
C GLY A 61 -0.30 -19.08 16.86
N HIS A 62 -1.37 -19.40 16.14
CA HIS A 62 -2.23 -20.52 16.47
C HIS A 62 -2.70 -21.20 15.18
N THR A 63 -2.68 -22.53 15.16
CA THR A 63 -3.16 -23.34 14.04
C THR A 63 -4.28 -24.24 14.50
N ASN A 64 -5.41 -24.23 13.77
CA ASN A 64 -6.54 -25.10 13.97
C ASN A 64 -6.72 -25.98 12.71
N TYR A 65 -6.70 -27.31 12.90
CA TYR A 65 -6.85 -28.29 11.82
C TYR A 65 -8.27 -28.86 11.68
N ASP A 66 -9.24 -28.27 12.39
CA ASP A 66 -10.66 -28.68 12.33
C ASP A 66 -11.49 -27.55 11.69
N ALA A 67 -11.09 -27.12 10.50
CA ALA A 67 -11.76 -26.09 9.74
C ALA A 67 -12.21 -26.61 8.38
N PHE A 68 -13.28 -26.04 7.82
CA PHE A 68 -13.78 -26.46 6.51
C PHE A 68 -12.93 -25.92 5.36
N GLU A 69 -12.28 -24.77 5.56
CA GLU A 69 -11.52 -24.05 4.54
C GLU A 69 -10.20 -23.57 5.11
N LEU A 70 -9.25 -23.34 4.19
CA LEU A 70 -7.97 -22.76 4.52
C LEU A 70 -8.14 -21.24 4.64
N ASN A 71 -7.90 -20.73 5.85
CA ASN A 71 -7.96 -19.30 6.15
C ASN A 71 -6.69 -18.87 6.90
N LEU A 72 -6.31 -17.61 6.69
CA LEU A 72 -5.15 -16.99 7.31
C LEU A 72 -5.51 -15.61 7.83
N ALA A 73 -5.14 -15.32 9.07
CA ALA A 73 -5.07 -13.97 9.61
C ALA A 73 -3.63 -13.70 10.09
N VAL A 74 -3.10 -12.53 9.74
CA VAL A 74 -1.74 -12.12 10.11
C VAL A 74 -1.83 -10.77 10.81
N SER A 75 -1.04 -10.59 11.86
CA SER A 75 -0.84 -9.30 12.51
C SER A 75 0.66 -9.02 12.59
N VAL A 76 1.05 -7.80 12.21
CA VAL A 76 2.44 -7.34 12.27
C VAL A 76 2.57 -6.21 13.26
N PHE A 77 3.59 -6.26 14.09
CA PHE A 77 3.97 -5.20 14.99
C PHE A 77 5.14 -4.43 14.37
N GLY A 78 5.06 -3.11 14.42
CA GLY A 78 6.11 -2.22 13.93
C GLY A 78 6.43 -1.11 14.93
N ARG A 79 7.49 -0.38 14.64
CA ARG A 79 7.92 0.78 15.40
C ARG A 79 8.19 1.95 14.46
N ALA A 80 7.60 3.09 14.74
CA ALA A 80 7.85 4.35 14.05
C ALA A 80 8.38 5.41 15.02
N THR A 81 9.25 6.28 14.54
CA THR A 81 9.71 7.49 15.26
C THR A 81 9.00 8.73 14.74
N ALA A 82 8.56 8.70 13.49
CA ALA A 82 7.67 9.66 12.87
C ALA A 82 6.60 8.88 12.08
N LEU A 83 5.38 9.37 12.08
CA LEU A 83 4.26 8.67 11.43
C LEU A 83 3.95 9.26 10.06
N ILE A 84 3.58 8.38 9.15
CA ILE A 84 2.78 8.69 7.97
C ILE A 84 1.37 8.22 8.29
N THR A 85 0.37 9.05 8.08
CA THR A 85 -1.03 8.67 8.35
C THR A 85 -1.90 8.86 7.12
N SER A 86 -3.09 8.26 7.13
CA SER A 86 -4.09 8.53 6.08
C SER A 86 -4.96 9.76 6.39
N PHE A 87 -4.65 10.50 7.47
CA PHE A 87 -5.50 11.57 7.99
C PHE A 87 -4.86 12.97 7.86
N ASP A 88 -3.61 13.06 7.43
CA ASP A 88 -2.81 14.28 7.48
C ASP A 88 -2.49 14.86 6.09
N ALA A 89 -3.19 14.43 5.03
CA ALA A 89 -3.08 15.09 3.72
C ALA A 89 -3.79 16.46 3.76
N GLU A 90 -3.14 17.47 3.23
CA GLU A 90 -3.62 18.86 3.29
C GLU A 90 -3.89 19.43 1.89
N PRO A 91 -4.87 20.34 1.75
CA PRO A 91 -5.02 21.09 0.51
C PRO A 91 -3.72 21.82 0.12
N GLY A 92 -3.34 21.70 -1.15
CA GLY A 92 -2.07 22.20 -1.67
C GLY A 92 -0.95 21.16 -1.73
N ASP A 93 -1.13 19.98 -1.16
CA ASP A 93 -0.21 18.86 -1.36
C ASP A 93 -0.35 18.31 -2.78
N VAL A 94 0.72 17.69 -3.26
CA VAL A 94 0.79 16.94 -4.51
C VAL A 94 0.68 15.44 -4.19
N LEU A 95 -0.16 14.73 -4.94
CA LEU A 95 -0.28 13.28 -4.84
C LEU A 95 0.82 12.61 -5.65
N ILE A 96 1.66 11.82 -5.00
CA ILE A 96 2.71 10.99 -5.64
C ILE A 96 2.26 9.54 -5.61
N ALA A 97 2.47 8.79 -6.70
CA ALA A 97 2.46 7.33 -6.70
C ALA A 97 3.90 6.83 -6.83
N ALA A 98 4.29 5.90 -5.96
CA ALA A 98 5.59 5.24 -5.99
C ALA A 98 5.38 3.72 -6.05
N VAL A 99 5.84 3.06 -7.12
CA VAL A 99 5.55 1.64 -7.39
C VAL A 99 6.78 0.92 -7.92
N ASP A 100 6.98 -0.34 -7.51
CA ASP A 100 7.99 -1.20 -8.11
C ASP A 100 7.44 -1.87 -9.38
N HIS A 101 7.97 -1.48 -10.54
CA HIS A 101 7.58 -2.04 -11.85
C HIS A 101 8.35 -3.31 -12.23
N ARG A 102 9.28 -3.80 -11.38
CA ARG A 102 10.15 -4.96 -11.66
C ARG A 102 9.48 -6.29 -11.33
N GLY A 103 8.21 -6.44 -11.69
CA GLY A 103 7.40 -7.60 -11.37
C GLY A 103 6.56 -8.12 -12.52
N SER A 104 5.64 -8.97 -12.19
CA SER A 104 4.62 -9.50 -13.10
C SER A 104 3.39 -9.94 -12.32
N TYR A 105 2.26 -10.05 -13.01
CA TYR A 105 1.08 -10.67 -12.44
C TYR A 105 1.30 -12.17 -12.23
N ARG A 106 0.80 -12.68 -11.12
CA ARG A 106 0.83 -14.11 -10.81
C ARG A 106 -0.56 -14.70 -11.01
N ASN A 107 -0.70 -15.55 -12.05
CA ASN A 107 -1.97 -16.17 -12.44
C ASN A 107 -3.05 -15.10 -12.71
N SER A 108 -4.26 -15.30 -12.17
CA SER A 108 -5.43 -14.42 -12.31
C SER A 108 -5.59 -13.40 -11.19
N PHE A 109 -4.56 -13.23 -10.35
CA PHE A 109 -4.61 -12.26 -9.26
C PHE A 109 -4.24 -10.87 -9.77
N ASP A 110 -4.92 -9.84 -9.27
CA ASP A 110 -4.60 -8.44 -9.56
C ASP A 110 -3.36 -7.94 -8.77
N ASN A 111 -2.67 -8.85 -8.06
CA ASN A 111 -1.40 -8.55 -7.40
C ASN A 111 -0.27 -8.49 -8.42
N PHE A 112 0.37 -7.32 -8.53
CA PHE A 112 1.59 -7.16 -9.33
C PHE A 112 2.80 -7.50 -8.45
N PHE A 113 3.31 -8.71 -8.64
CA PHE A 113 4.30 -9.33 -7.76
C PHE A 113 5.73 -8.95 -8.16
N ALA A 114 6.22 -7.82 -7.67
CA ALA A 114 7.60 -7.37 -7.86
C ALA A 114 8.58 -7.97 -6.84
N ALA A 115 8.08 -8.56 -5.75
CA ALA A 115 8.90 -9.21 -4.73
C ALA A 115 9.40 -10.60 -5.18
N GLY A 116 8.81 -11.21 -6.22
CA GLY A 116 9.17 -12.53 -6.70
C GLY A 116 10.62 -12.62 -7.20
N GLY A 117 11.45 -13.45 -6.54
CA GLY A 117 12.86 -13.61 -6.90
C GLY A 117 13.75 -12.41 -6.58
N ALA A 118 13.21 -11.38 -5.92
CA ALA A 118 13.99 -10.23 -5.50
C ALA A 118 14.95 -10.59 -4.36
N PRO A 119 16.18 -10.05 -4.36
CA PRO A 119 17.05 -10.19 -3.20
C PRO A 119 16.41 -9.56 -1.95
N ALA A 120 16.50 -10.25 -0.83
CA ALA A 120 15.95 -9.79 0.45
C ALA A 120 16.44 -8.37 0.83
N GLU A 121 17.71 -8.08 0.56
CA GLU A 121 18.32 -6.78 0.79
C GLU A 121 17.63 -5.65 -0.02
N ARG A 122 17.22 -5.95 -1.27
CA ARG A 122 16.46 -5.00 -2.09
C ARG A 122 15.11 -4.71 -1.45
N LEU A 123 14.33 -5.75 -1.12
CA LEU A 123 12.99 -5.61 -0.56
C LEU A 123 12.99 -4.78 0.73
N ARG A 124 13.93 -5.08 1.63
CA ARG A 124 14.06 -4.32 2.88
C ARG A 124 14.48 -2.88 2.66
N GLY A 125 15.48 -2.67 1.78
CA GLY A 125 15.94 -1.32 1.48
C GLY A 125 14.91 -0.47 0.75
N ASP A 126 14.03 -1.08 -0.05
CA ASP A 126 12.94 -0.37 -0.71
C ASP A 126 11.91 0.08 0.33
N LEU A 127 11.53 -0.79 1.28
CA LEU A 127 10.59 -0.44 2.36
C LEU A 127 11.16 0.60 3.34
N GLU A 128 12.47 0.64 3.55
CA GLU A 128 13.13 1.60 4.43
C GLU A 128 12.95 3.06 3.98
N LEU A 129 12.63 3.28 2.68
CA LEU A 129 12.35 4.63 2.17
C LEU A 129 11.22 5.33 2.93
N LEU A 130 10.16 4.60 3.30
CA LEU A 130 8.98 5.19 3.92
C LEU A 130 9.31 5.78 5.32
N PRO A 131 9.89 5.01 6.28
CA PRO A 131 10.32 5.57 7.55
C PRO A 131 11.39 6.67 7.38
N GLU A 132 12.35 6.55 6.45
CA GLU A 132 13.32 7.60 6.19
C GLU A 132 12.69 8.92 5.72
N LEU A 133 11.71 8.85 4.81
CA LEU A 133 10.96 10.02 4.32
C LEU A 133 10.15 10.68 5.45
N SER A 134 9.52 9.87 6.31
CA SER A 134 8.78 10.34 7.47
C SER A 134 9.70 11.01 8.50
N GLU A 135 10.82 10.36 8.85
CA GLU A 135 11.82 10.86 9.80
C GLU A 135 12.49 12.14 9.31
N ALA A 136 12.65 12.30 7.99
CA ALA A 136 13.13 13.53 7.37
C ALA A 136 12.07 14.66 7.33
N GLY A 137 10.81 14.36 7.69
CA GLY A 137 9.70 15.31 7.65
C GLY A 137 9.18 15.62 6.25
N LEU A 138 9.59 14.84 5.22
CA LEU A 138 9.22 15.05 3.82
C LEU A 138 7.84 14.47 3.48
N VAL A 139 7.38 13.45 4.22
CA VAL A 139 6.08 12.80 4.03
C VAL A 139 5.41 12.63 5.39
N LYS A 140 4.16 13.10 5.49
CA LYS A 140 3.32 12.96 6.70
C LYS A 140 2.04 12.21 6.43
N ALA A 141 1.59 12.18 5.18
CA ALA A 141 0.37 11.50 4.79
C ALA A 141 0.59 10.58 3.58
N GLY A 142 -0.06 9.42 3.62
CA GLY A 142 0.05 8.43 2.57
C GLY A 142 -0.68 7.14 2.92
N LYS A 143 -0.63 6.21 1.99
CA LYS A 143 -1.21 4.89 2.13
C LYS A 143 -0.56 3.90 1.14
N ASP A 144 -0.48 2.63 1.53
CA ASP A 144 -0.18 1.54 0.60
C ASP A 144 -1.28 1.38 -0.45
N ILE A 145 -0.89 1.07 -1.68
CA ILE A 145 -1.84 0.74 -2.75
C ILE A 145 -2.35 -0.68 -2.51
N SER A 146 -3.58 -0.78 -2.03
CA SER A 146 -4.23 -2.05 -1.70
C SER A 146 -5.15 -2.56 -2.82
N GLN A 147 -6.00 -3.55 -2.55
CA GLN A 147 -6.87 -4.21 -3.53
C GLN A 147 -7.84 -3.28 -4.28
N SER A 148 -8.07 -2.07 -3.79
CA SER A 148 -8.83 -1.04 -4.49
C SER A 148 -8.04 -0.30 -5.57
N GLY A 149 -6.77 -0.67 -5.78
CA GLY A 149 -5.86 -0.05 -6.73
C GLY A 149 -5.54 1.41 -6.41
N ILE A 150 -4.89 2.10 -7.34
CA ILE A 150 -4.45 3.49 -7.16
C ILE A 150 -5.65 4.41 -6.87
N VAL A 151 -6.71 4.29 -7.66
CA VAL A 151 -7.87 5.20 -7.57
C VAL A 151 -8.63 5.02 -6.26
N GLY A 152 -8.93 3.76 -5.87
CA GLY A 152 -9.64 3.51 -4.63
C GLY A 152 -8.78 3.81 -3.39
N THR A 153 -7.46 3.62 -3.47
CA THR A 153 -6.55 4.01 -2.40
C THR A 153 -6.51 5.54 -2.22
N ALA A 154 -6.49 6.30 -3.34
CA ALA A 154 -6.58 7.76 -3.30
C ALA A 154 -7.92 8.22 -2.72
N LEU A 155 -9.03 7.53 -3.01
CA LEU A 155 -10.34 7.82 -2.42
C LEU A 155 -10.33 7.59 -0.90
N MET A 156 -9.68 6.52 -0.42
CA MET A 156 -9.52 6.28 1.02
C MET A 156 -8.72 7.40 1.69
N LEU A 157 -7.60 7.82 1.09
CA LEU A 157 -6.78 8.92 1.60
C LEU A 157 -7.58 10.23 1.62
N ALA A 158 -8.34 10.53 0.55
CA ALA A 158 -9.18 11.72 0.43
C ALA A 158 -10.23 11.79 1.54
N GLU A 159 -10.99 10.70 1.73
CA GLU A 159 -12.04 10.64 2.76
C GLU A 159 -11.46 10.74 4.17
N CYS A 160 -10.39 10.00 4.47
CA CYS A 160 -9.73 10.05 5.78
C CYS A 160 -9.18 11.44 6.12
N SER A 161 -8.61 12.13 5.14
CA SER A 161 -8.02 13.47 5.32
C SER A 161 -9.03 14.61 5.11
N SER A 162 -10.26 14.31 4.68
CA SER A 162 -11.29 15.30 4.38
C SER A 162 -10.88 16.31 3.31
N VAL A 163 -10.30 15.81 2.20
CA VAL A 163 -9.80 16.60 1.07
C VAL A 163 -10.34 16.10 -0.25
N SER A 164 -10.33 16.93 -1.28
CA SER A 164 -10.55 16.49 -2.67
C SER A 164 -9.23 16.10 -3.32
N ILE A 165 -9.27 15.10 -4.21
CA ILE A 165 -8.13 14.70 -5.04
C ILE A 165 -8.52 14.70 -6.51
N THR A 166 -7.66 15.24 -7.37
CA THR A 166 -7.75 15.06 -8.82
C THR A 166 -6.56 14.24 -9.28
N ILE A 167 -6.80 13.06 -9.85
CA ILE A 167 -5.76 12.17 -10.39
C ILE A 167 -5.63 12.45 -11.90
N ASP A 168 -4.43 12.76 -12.35
CA ASP A 168 -4.08 12.82 -13.76
C ASP A 168 -3.66 11.41 -14.24
N LEU A 169 -4.56 10.76 -14.99
CA LEU A 169 -4.34 9.40 -15.49
C LEU A 169 -3.16 9.29 -16.45
N ASP A 170 -2.82 10.38 -17.14
CA ASP A 170 -1.72 10.42 -18.09
C ASP A 170 -0.36 10.52 -17.38
N ALA A 171 -0.34 10.96 -16.13
CA ALA A 171 0.86 11.04 -15.29
C ALA A 171 1.17 9.73 -14.55
N ILE A 172 0.27 8.74 -14.59
CA ILE A 172 0.48 7.46 -13.92
C ILE A 172 1.48 6.61 -14.70
N GLU A 173 2.65 6.40 -14.12
CA GLU A 173 3.63 5.45 -14.66
C GLU A 173 3.13 4.01 -14.49
N ARG A 174 3.46 3.17 -15.48
CA ARG A 174 3.10 1.74 -15.48
C ARG A 174 4.17 0.91 -16.15
N PRO A 175 4.25 -0.40 -15.84
CA PRO A 175 5.18 -1.30 -16.50
C PRO A 175 4.97 -1.34 -18.02
N ASP A 176 6.05 -1.55 -18.77
CA ASP A 176 6.00 -1.65 -20.22
C ASP A 176 4.96 -2.66 -20.69
N GLY A 177 4.08 -2.22 -21.59
CA GLY A 177 3.01 -3.05 -22.14
C GLY A 177 1.79 -3.22 -21.24
N ALA A 178 1.78 -2.70 -20.02
CA ALA A 178 0.60 -2.74 -19.17
C ALA A 178 -0.49 -1.79 -19.69
N LEU A 179 -1.73 -2.28 -19.77
CA LEU A 179 -2.88 -1.45 -20.08
C LEU A 179 -3.28 -0.61 -18.85
N LEU A 180 -3.71 0.62 -19.09
CA LEU A 180 -4.04 1.56 -17.99
C LEU A 180 -5.15 1.01 -17.09
N GLU A 181 -6.27 0.57 -17.66
CA GLU A 181 -7.44 0.16 -16.88
C GLU A 181 -7.16 -1.04 -15.94
N PRO A 182 -6.52 -2.15 -16.36
CA PRO A 182 -6.10 -3.19 -15.42
C PRO A 182 -5.07 -2.68 -14.39
N TRP A 183 -4.15 -1.78 -14.80
CA TRP A 183 -3.14 -1.24 -13.90
C TRP A 183 -3.76 -0.42 -12.76
N LEU A 184 -4.79 0.38 -13.04
CA LEU A 184 -5.50 1.17 -12.04
C LEU A 184 -6.16 0.32 -10.94
N ARG A 185 -6.44 -0.97 -11.21
CA ARG A 185 -7.02 -1.92 -10.25
C ARG A 185 -5.97 -2.79 -9.57
N SER A 186 -4.73 -2.76 -10.05
CA SER A 186 -3.66 -3.58 -9.49
C SER A 186 -3.26 -3.11 -8.11
N PHE A 187 -2.93 -4.08 -7.26
CA PHE A 187 -2.24 -3.81 -6.00
C PHE A 187 -0.84 -4.42 -6.05
N PRO A 188 0.21 -3.60 -6.09
CA PRO A 188 1.58 -4.06 -6.22
C PRO A 188 2.14 -4.53 -4.87
N SER A 189 3.12 -5.44 -4.92
CA SER A 189 3.85 -5.88 -3.71
C SER A 189 4.70 -4.77 -3.07
N PHE A 190 4.98 -3.70 -3.81
CA PHE A 190 5.50 -2.42 -3.34
C PHE A 190 4.79 -1.32 -4.12
N GLY A 191 3.94 -0.58 -3.45
CA GLY A 191 3.23 0.55 -4.03
C GLY A 191 2.59 1.42 -2.96
N PHE A 192 2.81 2.73 -3.09
CA PHE A 192 2.32 3.72 -2.13
C PHE A 192 1.81 4.95 -2.85
N ILE A 193 0.78 5.57 -2.30
CA ILE A 193 0.42 6.95 -2.61
C ILE A 193 0.81 7.83 -1.44
N LEU A 194 1.40 8.99 -1.74
CA LEU A 194 1.93 9.91 -0.73
C LEU A 194 1.44 11.32 -1.04
N ALA A 195 1.02 12.05 0.00
CA ALA A 195 0.74 13.47 -0.08
C ALA A 195 1.99 14.24 0.35
N VAL A 196 2.50 15.08 -0.54
CA VAL A 196 3.81 15.74 -0.40
C VAL A 196 3.70 17.22 -0.70
N LYS A 197 4.35 18.06 0.10
CA LYS A 197 4.40 19.51 -0.19
C LYS A 197 5.06 19.76 -1.55
N PRO A 198 4.58 20.73 -2.34
CA PRO A 198 5.13 21.02 -3.69
C PRO A 198 6.65 21.17 -3.72
N ASP A 199 7.23 21.83 -2.72
CA ASP A 199 8.67 22.09 -2.64
C ASP A 199 9.49 20.81 -2.38
N ASP A 200 8.89 19.76 -1.82
CA ASP A 200 9.54 18.51 -1.45
C ASP A 200 9.37 17.40 -2.52
N VAL A 201 8.50 17.59 -3.52
CA VAL A 201 8.17 16.59 -4.54
C VAL A 201 9.42 16.05 -5.23
N ALA A 202 10.31 16.93 -5.69
CA ALA A 202 11.53 16.51 -6.39
C ALA A 202 12.46 15.68 -5.50
N ALA A 203 12.58 16.02 -4.22
CA ALA A 203 13.40 15.29 -3.25
C ALA A 203 12.81 13.92 -2.95
N VAL A 204 11.50 13.80 -2.79
CA VAL A 204 10.80 12.54 -2.53
C VAL A 204 10.92 11.60 -3.74
N VAL A 205 10.60 12.09 -4.95
CA VAL A 205 10.68 11.31 -6.20
C VAL A 205 12.11 10.79 -6.43
N SER A 206 13.13 11.64 -6.22
CA SER A 206 14.54 11.23 -6.37
C SER A 206 14.91 10.05 -5.48
N ARG A 207 14.42 9.99 -4.23
CA ARG A 207 14.70 8.89 -3.31
C ARG A 207 14.21 7.54 -3.84
N PHE A 208 13.04 7.51 -4.49
CA PHE A 208 12.52 6.30 -5.12
C PHE A 208 13.31 5.94 -6.38
N HIS A 209 13.62 6.93 -7.23
CA HIS A 209 14.43 6.71 -8.45
C HIS A 209 15.83 6.19 -8.14
N ASP A 210 16.48 6.63 -7.08
CA ASP A 210 17.79 6.16 -6.63
C ASP A 210 17.80 4.65 -6.31
N ARG A 211 16.61 4.08 -6.08
CA ARG A 211 16.41 2.65 -5.88
C ARG A 211 15.76 1.93 -7.08
N ASN A 212 15.70 2.60 -8.23
CA ASN A 212 15.03 2.11 -9.44
C ASN A 212 13.55 1.75 -9.22
N LEU A 213 12.87 2.51 -8.39
CA LEU A 213 11.42 2.48 -8.21
C LEU A 213 10.81 3.59 -9.07
N ALA A 214 9.70 3.31 -9.75
CA ALA A 214 8.95 4.35 -10.45
C ALA A 214 8.26 5.24 -9.42
N ALA A 215 8.35 6.56 -9.60
CA ALA A 215 7.66 7.51 -8.77
C ALA A 215 7.37 8.80 -9.55
N SER A 216 6.11 9.23 -9.54
CA SER A 216 5.69 10.44 -10.23
C SER A 216 4.60 11.18 -9.47
N ALA A 217 4.51 12.49 -9.68
CA ALA A 217 3.37 13.29 -9.27
C ALA A 217 2.18 12.94 -10.18
N ILE A 218 1.13 12.40 -9.60
CA ILE A 218 -0.04 11.91 -10.33
C ILE A 218 -1.32 12.73 -10.08
N GLY A 219 -1.25 13.79 -9.28
CA GLY A 219 -2.44 14.59 -9.02
C GLY A 219 -2.25 15.66 -7.96
N ASP A 220 -3.31 16.41 -7.75
CA ASP A 220 -3.37 17.53 -6.84
C ASP A 220 -4.39 17.28 -5.73
N ILE A 221 -4.09 17.79 -4.53
CA ILE A 221 -4.96 17.73 -3.36
C ILE A 221 -5.50 19.13 -3.07
N THR A 222 -6.83 19.24 -2.96
CA THR A 222 -7.52 20.51 -2.78
C THR A 222 -8.59 20.41 -1.68
N GLU A 223 -9.19 21.55 -1.30
CA GLU A 223 -10.35 21.54 -0.42
C GLU A 223 -11.54 20.83 -1.08
N GLY A 224 -12.34 20.11 -0.30
CA GLY A 224 -13.59 19.49 -0.75
C GLY A 224 -13.73 18.02 -0.34
N SER A 225 -14.63 17.30 -1.03
CA SER A 225 -15.04 15.93 -0.68
C SER A 225 -15.10 15.01 -1.90
N THR A 226 -14.38 15.32 -2.96
CA THR A 226 -14.54 14.63 -4.24
C THR A 226 -13.24 14.04 -4.75
N LEU A 227 -13.36 12.94 -5.48
CA LEU A 227 -12.28 12.38 -6.31
C LEU A 227 -12.64 12.59 -7.78
N HIS A 228 -11.73 13.22 -8.50
CA HIS A 228 -11.83 13.41 -9.95
C HIS A 228 -10.74 12.64 -10.67
N LEU A 229 -11.07 12.20 -11.89
CA LEU A 229 -10.10 11.62 -12.83
C LEU A 229 -9.96 12.57 -14.01
N LYS A 230 -8.72 12.87 -14.38
CA LYS A 230 -8.36 13.74 -15.50
C LYS A 230 -7.56 12.94 -16.52
N SER A 231 -7.84 13.17 -17.82
CA SER A 231 -7.03 12.71 -18.96
C SER A 231 -7.09 13.76 -20.06
N GLY A 232 -5.96 14.26 -20.50
CA GLY A 232 -5.89 15.42 -21.40
C GLY A 232 -6.61 16.62 -20.81
N ASP A 233 -7.57 17.18 -21.57
CA ASP A 233 -8.40 18.32 -21.16
C ASP A 233 -9.70 17.90 -20.47
N GLU A 234 -10.01 16.61 -20.38
CA GLU A 234 -11.23 16.10 -19.77
C GLU A 234 -11.02 15.81 -18.29
N THR A 235 -11.98 16.22 -17.46
CA THR A 235 -12.02 15.88 -16.03
C THR A 235 -13.42 15.41 -15.67
N VAL A 236 -13.51 14.26 -15.02
CA VAL A 236 -14.78 13.66 -14.61
C VAL A 236 -14.81 13.45 -13.10
N LEU A 237 -15.98 13.68 -12.49
CA LEU A 237 -16.21 13.28 -11.12
C LEU A 237 -16.27 11.76 -11.05
N PHE A 238 -15.38 11.14 -10.29
CA PHE A 238 -15.38 9.72 -10.03
C PHE A 238 -16.20 9.37 -8.78
N TRP A 239 -16.03 10.14 -7.70
CA TRP A 239 -16.71 9.87 -6.43
C TRP A 239 -16.88 11.15 -5.61
N ASP A 240 -18.01 11.24 -4.90
CA ASP A 240 -18.27 12.25 -3.87
C ASP A 240 -18.59 11.57 -2.55
N TYR A 241 -17.61 11.51 -1.64
CA TYR A 241 -17.76 10.82 -0.36
C TYR A 241 -18.61 11.60 0.65
N ALA A 242 -18.92 12.89 0.41
CA ALA A 242 -19.89 13.61 1.24
C ALA A 242 -21.31 13.11 1.00
N SER A 243 -21.62 12.75 -0.25
CA SER A 243 -22.93 12.18 -0.61
C SER A 243 -22.97 10.67 -0.40
N GLN A 244 -21.86 9.96 -0.63
CA GLN A 244 -21.74 8.52 -0.50
C GLN A 244 -20.40 8.16 0.18
N PRO A 245 -20.33 8.07 1.50
CA PRO A 245 -19.11 7.67 2.20
C PRO A 245 -18.59 6.32 1.70
N TYR A 246 -17.28 6.24 1.46
CA TYR A 246 -16.63 5.02 0.99
C TYR A 246 -16.21 4.11 2.16
N LEU A 247 -15.48 4.68 3.13
CA LEU A 247 -15.06 3.98 4.35
C LEU A 247 -15.97 4.29 5.54
N ASN A 248 -16.65 5.42 5.52
CA ASN A 248 -17.45 5.97 6.62
C ASN A 248 -16.62 6.14 7.92
N LEU A 249 -15.33 6.43 7.77
CA LEU A 249 -14.36 6.64 8.84
C LEU A 249 -14.14 8.13 9.15
N GLN A 250 -15.08 9.00 8.79
CA GLN A 250 -14.97 10.42 9.10
C GLN A 250 -14.60 10.60 10.56
N SER A 251 -13.47 11.27 10.79
CA SER A 251 -12.97 11.56 12.12
C SER A 251 -14.07 12.28 12.90
N ARG A 252 -14.76 11.57 13.76
CA ARG A 252 -15.44 12.20 14.87
C ARG A 252 -14.33 12.67 15.80
N VAL A 253 -13.74 13.82 15.49
CA VAL A 253 -12.98 14.57 16.49
C VAL A 253 -13.99 14.79 17.62
N PRO A 254 -13.82 14.23 18.81
CA PRO A 254 -14.63 14.60 19.94
C PRO A 254 -14.38 16.09 20.13
N THR A 255 -15.40 16.91 19.87
CA THR A 255 -15.42 18.29 20.36
C THR A 255 -15.40 18.15 21.88
N HIS A 256 -14.20 18.22 22.46
CA HIS A 256 -14.07 18.42 23.89
C HIS A 256 -14.66 19.81 24.19
N ALA A 257 -15.88 19.80 24.70
CA ALA A 257 -16.51 20.93 25.34
C ALA A 257 -15.86 21.18 26.71
#